data_582bff8617ecc7394bcced698c8875a1
#
_entry.id   582bff8617ecc7394bcced698c8875a1
#
_cell.length_a   1.000
_cell.length_b   1.000
_cell.length_c   1.000
_cell.angle_alpha   90.00
_cell.angle_beta   90.00
_cell.angle_gamma   90.00
#
_symmetry.space_group_name_H-M   'P 1'
#
loop_
_entity.id
_entity.type
_entity.pdbx_description
1 polymer ?
#
loop_
_entity_poly.entity_id
_entity_poly.type
_entity_poly.pdbx_seq_one_letter_code
_entity_poly.pdbx_strand_id
1 'polypeptide(L)'
;VKDHLIANNNTINWIPESIGKGRFGDWLTNVQDWGLSRNRYWGTPLNIWQCSCGHMHAIGSKEELKKMSPDCPDNIELHRPFIDQVHVTCPKCGKPMTRVPEVIDCWFDSGSMPFAQYHYPFENKEVFEKNFPADFISEAVDQTRGWFYSLLAISTLLFDKAPYKNVIVLGHIQDKDGQKMSKSKGNAVDPMDALRQHGAAVSYTHLTLPTKLEV
;
A
#
# COMPACT_ATOMS: atom_id res chain seq x y z
N VAL A 1 -14.86 2.28 11.14
CA VAL A 1 -13.47 2.22 10.62
C VAL A 1 -12.61 3.29 11.27
N LYS A 2 -13.01 4.58 11.21
CA LYS A 2 -12.21 5.70 11.75
C LYS A 2 -11.75 5.48 13.20
N ASP A 3 -12.67 5.13 14.10
CA ASP A 3 -12.35 4.94 15.51
C ASP A 3 -11.38 3.77 15.73
N HIS A 4 -11.49 2.71 14.94
CA HIS A 4 -10.55 1.59 14.95
C HIS A 4 -9.16 1.99 14.45
N LEU A 5 -9.09 2.82 13.39
CA LEU A 5 -7.81 3.36 12.91
C LEU A 5 -7.10 4.16 14.00
N ILE A 6 -7.84 5.02 14.71
CA ILE A 6 -7.31 5.82 15.80
C ILE A 6 -6.86 4.93 16.97
N ALA A 7 -7.69 3.95 17.35
CA ALA A 7 -7.37 3.00 18.41
C ALA A 7 -6.10 2.21 18.09
N ASN A 8 -5.99 1.68 16.88
CA ASN A 8 -4.81 0.94 16.43
C ASN A 8 -3.57 1.84 16.37
N ASN A 9 -3.69 3.08 15.88
CA ASN A 9 -2.59 4.05 15.89
C ASN A 9 -2.05 4.30 17.30
N ASN A 10 -2.91 4.35 18.30
CA ASN A 10 -2.52 4.59 19.69
C ASN A 10 -1.72 3.42 20.31
N THR A 11 -1.69 2.25 19.68
CA THR A 11 -0.87 1.11 20.10
C THR A 11 0.55 1.14 19.53
N ILE A 12 0.83 2.03 18.58
CA ILE A 12 2.09 2.11 17.85
C ILE A 12 3.05 3.05 18.59
N ASN A 13 4.30 2.61 18.76
CA ASN A 13 5.38 3.45 19.25
C ASN A 13 5.97 4.27 18.09
N TRP A 14 5.65 5.55 18.06
CA TRP A 14 6.16 6.50 17.06
C TRP A 14 7.44 7.18 17.54
N ILE A 15 8.44 7.23 16.69
CA ILE A 15 9.72 7.91 16.93
C ILE A 15 9.96 8.93 15.80
N PRO A 16 9.74 10.23 16.02
CA PRO A 16 9.30 10.86 17.28
C PRO A 16 7.78 10.71 17.52
N GLU A 17 7.39 10.65 18.78
CA GLU A 17 5.99 10.48 19.22
C GLU A 17 5.04 11.55 18.66
N SER A 18 5.55 12.78 18.49
CA SER A 18 4.80 13.91 17.95
C SER A 18 4.22 13.67 16.56
N ILE A 19 4.80 12.78 15.76
CA ILE A 19 4.26 12.43 14.43
C ILE A 19 3.00 11.58 14.56
N GLY A 20 3.02 10.60 15.43
CA GLY A 20 1.87 9.70 15.64
C GLY A 20 0.67 10.40 16.25
N LYS A 21 0.90 11.25 17.26
CA LYS A 21 -0.16 12.02 17.94
C LYS A 21 -0.60 13.24 17.16
N GLY A 22 0.33 13.97 16.51
CA GLY A 22 0.04 15.16 15.72
C GLY A 22 -0.29 14.81 14.27
N ARG A 23 0.67 14.98 13.36
CA ARG A 23 0.45 14.88 11.91
C ARG A 23 -0.33 13.65 11.45
N PHE A 24 -0.04 12.47 11.99
CA PHE A 24 -0.74 11.25 11.60
C PHE A 24 -2.08 11.11 12.33
N GLY A 25 -2.12 11.39 13.63
CA GLY A 25 -3.37 11.38 14.41
C GLY A 25 -4.40 12.38 13.89
N ASP A 26 -3.96 13.59 13.54
CA ASP A 26 -4.82 14.61 12.91
C ASP A 26 -5.36 14.14 11.56
N TRP A 27 -4.53 13.46 10.76
CA TRP A 27 -4.95 12.85 9.49
C TRP A 27 -6.03 11.79 9.70
N LEU A 28 -5.85 10.88 10.65
CA LEU A 28 -6.82 9.84 10.97
C LEU A 28 -8.14 10.41 11.51
N THR A 29 -8.06 11.48 12.31
CA THR A 29 -9.25 12.18 12.82
C THR A 29 -10.08 12.80 11.70
N ASN A 30 -9.44 13.25 10.63
CA ASN A 30 -10.07 13.88 9.48
C ASN A 30 -10.06 13.00 8.23
N VAL A 31 -9.92 11.68 8.39
CA VAL A 31 -9.82 10.74 7.27
C VAL A 31 -11.05 10.82 6.38
N GLN A 32 -10.80 10.86 5.07
CA GLN A 32 -11.83 10.85 4.03
C GLN A 32 -11.94 9.46 3.40
N ASP A 33 -13.02 9.23 2.68
CA ASP A 33 -13.21 8.00 1.91
C ASP A 33 -12.07 7.79 0.90
N TRP A 34 -11.52 6.60 0.89
CA TRP A 34 -10.48 6.21 -0.04
C TRP A 34 -11.09 5.51 -1.26
N GLY A 35 -11.18 6.24 -2.37
CA GLY A 35 -11.58 5.65 -3.64
C GLY A 35 -10.46 4.73 -4.16
N LEU A 36 -10.75 3.42 -4.22
CA LEU A 36 -9.75 2.41 -4.57
C LEU A 36 -9.58 2.21 -6.08
N SER A 37 -10.56 2.55 -6.90
CA SER A 37 -10.50 2.35 -8.35
C SER A 37 -9.69 3.44 -9.06
N ARG A 38 -8.92 3.03 -10.08
CA ARG A 38 -8.15 3.93 -10.94
C ARG A 38 -8.42 3.61 -12.40
N ASN A 39 -8.71 4.66 -13.17
CA ASN A 39 -8.83 4.54 -14.62
C ASN A 39 -7.45 4.64 -15.26
N ARG A 40 -6.72 3.53 -15.24
CA ARG A 40 -5.37 3.39 -15.82
C ARG A 40 -5.23 2.05 -16.52
N TYR A 41 -4.34 1.98 -17.49
CA TYR A 41 -4.06 0.71 -18.18
C TYR A 41 -3.24 -0.24 -17.28
N TRP A 42 -2.15 0.26 -16.68
CA TRP A 42 -1.24 -0.54 -15.86
C TRP A 42 -1.59 -0.47 -14.38
N GLY A 43 -1.59 -1.61 -13.75
CA GLY A 43 -1.85 -1.81 -12.32
C GLY A 43 -2.52 -3.14 -12.07
N THR A 44 -2.80 -3.47 -10.81
CA THR A 44 -3.55 -4.68 -10.42
C THR A 44 -5.02 -4.53 -10.83
N PRO A 45 -5.54 -5.34 -11.76
CA PRO A 45 -6.93 -5.26 -12.19
C PRO A 45 -7.89 -5.51 -11.04
N LEU A 46 -8.95 -4.70 -10.92
CA LEU A 46 -10.03 -4.99 -9.98
C LEU A 46 -10.67 -6.33 -10.34
N ASN A 47 -10.78 -7.21 -9.35
CA ASN A 47 -11.35 -8.55 -9.47
C ASN A 47 -12.88 -8.55 -9.44
N ILE A 48 -13.51 -7.58 -10.11
CA ILE A 48 -14.96 -7.37 -10.10
C ILE A 48 -15.52 -7.55 -11.51
N TRP A 49 -16.52 -8.43 -11.64
CA TRP A 49 -17.28 -8.61 -12.88
C TRP A 49 -18.69 -8.05 -12.72
N GLN A 50 -19.18 -7.41 -13.77
CA GLN A 50 -20.49 -6.78 -13.83
C GLN A 50 -21.36 -7.42 -14.91
N CYS A 51 -22.60 -7.70 -14.55
CA CYS A 51 -23.61 -8.23 -15.46
C CYS A 51 -24.53 -7.13 -15.98
N SER A 52 -25.07 -7.31 -17.18
CA SER A 52 -26.12 -6.47 -17.74
C SER A 52 -27.41 -6.41 -16.89
N CYS A 53 -27.61 -7.37 -15.98
CA CYS A 53 -28.72 -7.35 -15.02
C CYS A 53 -28.46 -6.47 -13.78
N GLY A 54 -27.32 -5.77 -13.72
CA GLY A 54 -26.90 -4.96 -12.56
C GLY A 54 -26.19 -5.73 -11.45
N HIS A 55 -26.07 -7.07 -11.56
CA HIS A 55 -25.34 -7.85 -10.55
C HIS A 55 -23.83 -7.63 -10.71
N MET A 56 -23.15 -7.46 -9.57
CA MET A 56 -21.69 -7.39 -9.47
C MET A 56 -21.20 -8.57 -8.62
N HIS A 57 -20.07 -9.15 -9.04
CA HIS A 57 -19.44 -10.26 -8.32
C HIS A 57 -17.93 -10.02 -8.23
N ALA A 58 -17.38 -10.17 -7.03
CA ALA A 58 -15.94 -10.09 -6.78
C ALA A 58 -15.37 -11.51 -6.70
N ILE A 59 -14.40 -11.82 -7.55
CA ILE A 59 -13.72 -13.13 -7.60
C ILE A 59 -12.58 -13.13 -6.59
N GLY A 60 -12.57 -14.10 -5.69
CA GLY A 60 -11.59 -14.22 -4.61
C GLY A 60 -10.37 -15.08 -4.92
N SER A 61 -10.44 -15.95 -5.95
CA SER A 61 -9.32 -16.84 -6.29
C SER A 61 -9.33 -17.29 -7.75
N LYS A 62 -8.19 -17.84 -8.23
CA LYS A 62 -8.11 -18.45 -9.57
C LYS A 62 -9.05 -19.65 -9.71
N GLU A 63 -9.23 -20.43 -8.65
CA GLU A 63 -10.12 -21.57 -8.60
C GLU A 63 -11.58 -21.14 -8.76
N GLU A 64 -11.99 -20.07 -8.10
CA GLU A 64 -13.32 -19.50 -8.25
C GLU A 64 -13.52 -18.96 -9.67
N LEU A 65 -12.53 -18.24 -10.21
CA LEU A 65 -12.55 -17.73 -11.59
C LEU A 65 -12.78 -18.86 -12.59
N LYS A 66 -12.00 -19.93 -12.51
CA LYS A 66 -12.15 -21.12 -13.37
C LYS A 66 -13.50 -21.81 -13.22
N LYS A 67 -13.99 -21.91 -11.99
CA LYS A 67 -15.30 -22.51 -11.71
C LYS A 67 -16.46 -21.72 -12.35
N MET A 68 -16.34 -20.39 -12.39
CA MET A 68 -17.34 -19.49 -12.92
C MET A 68 -17.17 -19.20 -14.43
N SER A 69 -16.00 -19.47 -14.98
CA SER A 69 -15.65 -19.27 -16.37
C SER A 69 -15.05 -20.57 -16.96
N PRO A 70 -15.86 -21.41 -17.61
CA PRO A 70 -15.39 -22.67 -18.19
C PRO A 70 -14.27 -22.49 -19.23
N ASP A 71 -14.23 -21.33 -19.90
CA ASP A 71 -13.25 -21.01 -20.93
C ASP A 71 -11.98 -20.32 -20.39
N CYS A 72 -11.86 -20.19 -19.07
CA CYS A 72 -10.69 -19.58 -18.45
C CYS A 72 -9.46 -20.50 -18.58
N PRO A 73 -8.35 -20.03 -19.19
CA PRO A 73 -7.13 -20.84 -19.32
C PRO A 73 -6.54 -21.23 -17.95
N ASP A 74 -5.92 -22.41 -17.88
CA ASP A 74 -5.28 -22.89 -16.64
C ASP A 74 -4.15 -22.00 -16.17
N ASN A 75 -3.42 -21.41 -17.09
CA ASN A 75 -2.30 -20.51 -16.86
C ASN A 75 -2.68 -19.04 -17.07
N ILE A 76 -3.93 -18.65 -16.78
CA ILE A 76 -4.39 -17.27 -16.97
C ILE A 76 -3.45 -16.26 -16.33
N GLU A 77 -3.05 -15.27 -17.11
CA GLU A 77 -2.36 -14.08 -16.65
C GLU A 77 -3.39 -13.07 -16.12
N LEU A 78 -3.26 -12.69 -14.84
CA LEU A 78 -4.23 -11.83 -14.17
C LEU A 78 -4.09 -10.34 -14.47
N HIS A 79 -3.13 -9.95 -15.34
CA HIS A 79 -2.98 -8.58 -15.81
C HIS A 79 -3.74 -8.33 -17.12
N ARG A 80 -3.91 -7.05 -17.42
CA ARG A 80 -4.44 -6.61 -18.71
C ARG A 80 -3.43 -6.89 -19.82
N PRO A 81 -3.85 -7.24 -21.06
CA PRO A 81 -5.25 -7.35 -21.50
C PRO A 81 -5.89 -8.73 -21.25
N PHE A 82 -5.16 -9.70 -20.72
CA PHE A 82 -5.56 -11.10 -20.67
C PHE A 82 -6.79 -11.32 -19.80
N ILE A 83 -6.82 -10.79 -18.58
CA ILE A 83 -7.94 -10.94 -17.66
C ILE A 83 -9.23 -10.27 -18.16
N ASP A 84 -9.10 -9.23 -18.99
CA ASP A 84 -10.25 -8.51 -19.56
C ASP A 84 -11.04 -9.37 -20.58
N GLN A 85 -10.43 -10.44 -21.09
CA GLN A 85 -11.06 -11.37 -22.05
C GLN A 85 -11.83 -12.49 -21.35
N VAL A 86 -11.66 -12.63 -20.03
CA VAL A 86 -12.34 -13.68 -19.27
C VAL A 86 -13.74 -13.23 -18.86
N HIS A 87 -14.73 -13.98 -19.29
CA HIS A 87 -16.14 -13.76 -18.94
C HIS A 87 -16.58 -14.82 -17.93
N VAL A 88 -17.28 -14.42 -16.90
CA VAL A 88 -17.84 -15.34 -15.90
C VAL A 88 -19.35 -15.42 -16.01
N THR A 89 -19.91 -16.55 -15.64
CA THR A 89 -21.36 -16.75 -15.68
C THR A 89 -22.01 -16.07 -14.49
N CYS A 90 -22.98 -15.21 -14.74
CA CYS A 90 -23.73 -14.51 -13.68
C CYS A 90 -24.53 -15.50 -12.83
N PRO A 91 -24.31 -15.57 -11.53
CA PRO A 91 -25.04 -16.47 -10.65
C PRO A 91 -26.53 -16.09 -10.51
N LYS A 92 -26.90 -14.88 -10.90
CA LYS A 92 -28.27 -14.35 -10.77
C LYS A 92 -29.14 -14.60 -11.98
N CYS A 93 -28.57 -14.51 -13.21
CA CYS A 93 -29.36 -14.59 -14.44
C CYS A 93 -28.75 -15.48 -15.52
N GLY A 94 -27.60 -16.12 -15.27
CA GLY A 94 -26.93 -17.02 -16.22
C GLY A 94 -26.25 -16.33 -17.39
N LYS A 95 -26.34 -15.01 -17.54
CA LYS A 95 -25.70 -14.26 -18.63
C LYS A 95 -24.20 -14.07 -18.38
N PRO A 96 -23.39 -13.86 -19.42
CA PRO A 96 -21.98 -13.52 -19.25
C PRO A 96 -21.82 -12.16 -18.56
N MET A 97 -20.84 -12.08 -17.67
CA MET A 97 -20.41 -10.88 -17.00
C MET A 97 -19.05 -10.45 -17.55
N THR A 98 -18.82 -9.16 -17.61
CA THR A 98 -17.57 -8.55 -18.05
C THR A 98 -16.86 -7.90 -16.87
N ARG A 99 -15.54 -8.01 -16.79
CA ARG A 99 -14.74 -7.35 -15.76
C ARG A 99 -14.84 -5.82 -15.90
N VAL A 100 -14.89 -5.10 -14.79
CA VAL A 100 -14.78 -3.64 -14.79
C VAL A 100 -13.39 -3.22 -15.29
N PRO A 101 -13.26 -2.14 -16.10
CA PRO A 101 -11.99 -1.81 -16.75
C PRO A 101 -10.92 -1.24 -15.81
N GLU A 102 -11.31 -0.83 -14.62
CA GLU A 102 -10.43 -0.16 -13.65
C GLU A 102 -9.40 -1.12 -13.06
N VAL A 103 -8.32 -0.51 -12.56
CA VAL A 103 -7.31 -1.17 -11.71
C VAL A 103 -7.40 -0.62 -10.30
N ILE A 104 -6.85 -1.35 -9.32
CA ILE A 104 -6.82 -0.89 -7.93
C ILE A 104 -5.72 0.16 -7.75
N ASP A 105 -5.88 1.02 -6.76
CA ASP A 105 -4.86 1.96 -6.32
C ASP A 105 -3.58 1.22 -5.89
N CYS A 106 -2.42 1.63 -6.38
CA CYS A 106 -1.14 1.04 -6.04
C CYS A 106 -0.81 1.12 -4.53
N TRP A 107 -1.41 2.07 -3.80
CA TRP A 107 -1.30 2.14 -2.35
C TRP A 107 -2.05 0.99 -1.64
N PHE A 108 -3.05 0.42 -2.27
CA PHE A 108 -3.67 -0.81 -1.78
C PHE A 108 -2.71 -1.99 -1.89
N ASP A 109 -2.04 -2.15 -3.04
CA ASP A 109 -1.05 -3.21 -3.23
C ASP A 109 0.08 -3.10 -2.19
N SER A 110 0.66 -1.92 -2.03
CA SER A 110 1.73 -1.70 -1.06
C SER A 110 1.28 -1.87 0.40
N GLY A 111 0.05 -1.48 0.71
CA GLY A 111 -0.55 -1.65 2.04
C GLY A 111 -0.93 -3.10 2.36
N SER A 112 -1.07 -3.94 1.33
CA SER A 112 -1.35 -5.37 1.46
C SER A 112 -0.09 -6.22 1.71
N MET A 113 1.09 -5.65 1.57
CA MET A 113 2.37 -6.34 1.67
C MET A 113 2.51 -7.23 2.92
N PRO A 114 2.08 -6.84 4.13
CA PRO A 114 2.30 -7.64 5.33
C PRO A 114 1.76 -9.07 5.26
N PHE A 115 0.69 -9.30 4.52
CA PHE A 115 0.07 -10.61 4.36
C PHE A 115 0.19 -11.17 2.94
N ALA A 116 0.17 -10.30 1.92
CA ALA A 116 0.25 -10.71 0.53
C ALA A 116 1.59 -11.41 0.18
N GLN A 117 2.71 -10.96 0.76
CA GLN A 117 4.02 -11.58 0.56
C GLN A 117 4.09 -13.05 1.01
N TYR A 118 3.22 -13.46 1.92
CA TYR A 118 3.13 -14.82 2.42
C TYR A 118 2.04 -15.63 1.74
N HIS A 119 1.27 -15.04 0.83
CA HIS A 119 0.05 -15.60 0.25
C HIS A 119 -0.96 -16.03 1.33
N TYR A 120 -0.99 -15.28 2.45
CA TYR A 120 -1.94 -15.49 3.54
C TYR A 120 -3.38 -15.17 3.08
N PRO A 121 -4.41 -15.93 3.48
CA PRO A 121 -4.40 -17.04 4.45
C PRO A 121 -4.18 -18.44 3.85
N PHE A 122 -3.89 -18.54 2.54
CA PHE A 122 -3.84 -19.80 1.81
C PHE A 122 -2.54 -20.56 2.05
N GLU A 123 -1.43 -19.84 2.24
CA GLU A 123 -0.09 -20.38 2.46
C GLU A 123 0.60 -19.64 3.61
N ASN A 124 1.68 -20.23 4.12
CA ASN A 124 2.62 -19.61 5.08
C ASN A 124 1.97 -18.96 6.32
N LYS A 125 0.83 -19.49 6.77
CA LYS A 125 0.06 -18.94 7.88
C LYS A 125 0.88 -18.76 9.16
N GLU A 126 1.66 -19.79 9.55
CA GLU A 126 2.49 -19.74 10.74
C GLU A 126 3.59 -18.66 10.65
N VAL A 127 4.17 -18.48 9.45
CA VAL A 127 5.18 -17.45 9.21
C VAL A 127 4.57 -16.06 9.33
N PHE A 128 3.39 -15.85 8.75
CA PHE A 128 2.66 -14.60 8.90
C PHE A 128 2.34 -14.30 10.37
N GLU A 129 1.72 -15.24 11.08
CA GLU A 129 1.31 -15.06 12.49
C GLU A 129 2.49 -14.76 13.41
N LYS A 130 3.67 -15.30 13.12
CA LYS A 130 4.92 -15.01 13.85
C LYS A 130 5.47 -13.63 13.58
N ASN A 131 5.32 -13.10 12.35
CA ASN A 131 5.95 -11.85 11.91
C ASN A 131 4.97 -10.66 11.87
N PHE A 132 3.70 -10.87 12.20
CA PHE A 132 2.68 -9.82 12.19
C PHE A 132 2.15 -9.53 13.61
N PRO A 133 2.19 -8.27 14.06
CA PRO A 133 2.70 -7.07 13.40
C PRO A 133 4.23 -7.05 13.27
N ALA A 134 4.75 -6.34 12.27
CA ALA A 134 6.18 -6.13 12.13
C ALA A 134 6.78 -5.44 13.38
N ASP A 135 8.02 -5.76 13.72
CA ASP A 135 8.67 -5.16 14.89
C ASP A 135 8.91 -3.67 14.69
N PHE A 136 9.35 -3.25 13.50
CA PHE A 136 9.44 -1.84 13.13
C PHE A 136 9.36 -1.62 11.63
N ILE A 137 9.01 -0.38 11.25
CA ILE A 137 9.17 0.16 9.91
C ILE A 137 9.85 1.53 9.99
N SER A 138 10.51 1.96 8.91
CA SER A 138 11.16 3.25 8.83
C SER A 138 11.04 3.84 7.44
N GLU A 139 10.50 5.03 7.37
CA GLU A 139 10.38 5.85 6.15
C GLU A 139 10.27 7.33 6.53
N ALA A 140 10.26 8.21 5.51
CA ALA A 140 10.15 9.64 5.73
C ALA A 140 8.72 10.08 6.13
N VAL A 141 8.62 11.26 6.72
CA VAL A 141 7.40 11.83 7.30
C VAL A 141 6.24 12.01 6.30
N ASP A 142 6.52 12.10 5.00
CA ASP A 142 5.49 12.15 3.96
C ASP A 142 4.66 10.86 3.89
N GLN A 143 5.19 9.73 4.34
CA GLN A 143 4.50 8.44 4.39
C GLN A 143 3.36 8.37 5.41
N THR A 144 3.19 9.38 6.24
CA THR A 144 1.96 9.58 7.04
C THR A 144 0.71 9.74 6.16
N ARG A 145 0.88 10.16 4.90
CA ARG A 145 -0.17 10.22 3.86
C ARG A 145 0.16 9.32 2.66
N GLY A 146 0.77 8.19 2.93
CA GLY A 146 1.19 7.20 1.96
C GLY A 146 1.24 5.83 2.61
N TRP A 147 2.41 5.22 2.66
CA TRP A 147 2.58 3.82 3.06
C TRP A 147 2.18 3.55 4.52
N PHE A 148 2.51 4.41 5.48
CA PHE A 148 2.09 4.22 6.87
C PHE A 148 0.57 4.15 6.99
N TYR A 149 -0.14 5.03 6.26
CA TYR A 149 -1.59 5.05 6.26
C TYR A 149 -2.19 3.82 5.56
N SER A 150 -1.72 3.46 4.36
CA SER A 150 -2.27 2.31 3.62
C SER A 150 -2.07 1.00 4.36
N LEU A 151 -0.90 0.80 4.99
CA LEU A 151 -0.65 -0.35 5.87
C LEU A 151 -1.65 -0.40 7.03
N LEU A 152 -1.81 0.72 7.75
CA LEU A 152 -2.72 0.78 8.90
C LEU A 152 -4.18 0.59 8.47
N ALA A 153 -4.60 1.22 7.38
CA ALA A 153 -5.98 1.15 6.90
C ALA A 153 -6.37 -0.29 6.54
N ILE A 154 -5.56 -0.96 5.72
CA ILE A 154 -5.86 -2.33 5.27
C ILE A 154 -5.77 -3.31 6.44
N SER A 155 -4.75 -3.18 7.29
CA SER A 155 -4.61 -4.04 8.47
C SER A 155 -5.78 -3.88 9.46
N THR A 156 -6.23 -2.64 9.68
CA THR A 156 -7.40 -2.39 10.52
C THR A 156 -8.67 -3.01 9.94
N LEU A 157 -8.88 -2.91 8.63
CA LEU A 157 -10.05 -3.48 7.97
C LEU A 157 -10.09 -5.01 8.01
N LEU A 158 -8.93 -5.66 7.89
CA LEU A 158 -8.85 -7.12 7.80
C LEU A 158 -8.67 -7.80 9.16
N PHE A 159 -7.90 -7.20 10.07
CA PHE A 159 -7.45 -7.83 11.30
C PHE A 159 -7.81 -7.05 12.56
N ASP A 160 -8.34 -5.83 12.41
CA ASP A 160 -8.56 -4.86 13.51
C ASP A 160 -7.31 -4.69 14.40
N LYS A 161 -6.13 -4.60 13.76
CA LYS A 161 -4.83 -4.57 14.42
C LYS A 161 -3.84 -3.69 13.67
N ALA A 162 -2.97 -3.00 14.42
CA ALA A 162 -1.85 -2.27 13.82
C ALA A 162 -0.88 -3.23 13.10
N PRO A 163 -0.37 -2.88 11.90
CA PRO A 163 0.52 -3.77 11.12
C PRO A 163 1.98 -3.73 11.56
N TYR A 164 2.34 -2.80 12.42
CA TYR A 164 3.70 -2.58 12.94
C TYR A 164 3.64 -2.08 14.38
N LYS A 165 4.67 -2.41 15.17
CA LYS A 165 4.79 -2.03 16.58
C LYS A 165 5.49 -0.68 16.76
N ASN A 166 6.53 -0.42 15.96
CA ASN A 166 7.37 0.76 16.04
C ASN A 166 7.49 1.43 14.66
N VAL A 167 7.51 2.76 14.63
CA VAL A 167 7.75 3.56 13.43
C VAL A 167 8.86 4.54 13.67
N ILE A 168 9.95 4.43 12.93
CA ILE A 168 11.03 5.40 12.92
C ILE A 168 10.80 6.34 11.75
N VAL A 169 10.44 7.58 12.05
CA VAL A 169 10.07 8.56 11.02
C VAL A 169 11.26 9.47 10.72
N LEU A 170 11.74 9.39 9.49
CA LEU A 170 12.83 10.23 9.01
C LEU A 170 12.31 11.60 8.56
N GLY A 171 13.14 12.63 8.72
CA GLY A 171 12.88 13.97 8.20
C GLY A 171 13.03 14.03 6.67
N HIS A 172 12.65 15.17 6.10
CA HIS A 172 12.94 15.46 4.70
C HIS A 172 14.41 15.84 4.50
N ILE A 173 14.99 15.44 3.38
CA ILE A 173 16.28 15.97 2.94
C ILE A 173 16.08 17.45 2.59
N GLN A 174 16.96 18.28 3.11
CA GLN A 174 16.92 19.74 2.96
C GLN A 174 18.15 20.22 2.18
N ASP A 175 18.01 21.36 1.53
CA ASP A 175 19.15 22.07 0.95
C ASP A 175 19.94 22.82 2.05
N LYS A 176 21.01 23.52 1.64
CA LYS A 176 21.88 24.30 2.55
C LYS A 176 21.14 25.42 3.33
N ASP A 177 19.97 25.81 2.86
CA ASP A 177 19.15 26.86 3.48
C ASP A 177 18.00 26.27 4.31
N GLY A 178 18.01 24.94 4.55
CA GLY A 178 17.00 24.24 5.31
C GLY A 178 15.67 24.04 4.60
N GLN A 179 15.65 24.25 3.28
CA GLN A 179 14.44 24.07 2.48
C GLN A 179 14.31 22.64 1.97
N LYS A 180 13.11 22.07 2.04
CA LYS A 180 12.83 20.76 1.45
C LYS A 180 13.24 20.74 -0.03
N MET A 181 14.07 19.78 -0.40
CA MET A 181 14.43 19.56 -1.81
C MET A 181 13.22 19.14 -2.63
N SER A 182 13.05 19.74 -3.79
CA SER A 182 12.04 19.33 -4.78
C SER A 182 12.47 19.71 -6.20
N LYS A 183 12.08 18.88 -7.17
CA LYS A 183 12.34 19.15 -8.59
C LYS A 183 11.72 20.47 -9.05
N SER A 184 10.54 20.81 -8.55
CA SER A 184 9.82 22.03 -8.90
C SER A 184 10.50 23.31 -8.40
N LYS A 185 11.30 23.23 -7.33
CA LYS A 185 12.07 24.36 -6.79
C LYS A 185 13.48 24.46 -7.39
N GLY A 186 13.91 23.46 -8.18
CA GLY A 186 15.25 23.43 -8.77
C GLY A 186 16.40 23.25 -7.78
N ASN A 187 16.10 22.91 -6.51
CA ASN A 187 17.10 22.69 -5.46
C ASN A 187 17.38 21.19 -5.17
N ALA A 188 16.90 20.31 -6.05
CA ALA A 188 17.18 18.89 -5.93
C ALA A 188 18.59 18.56 -6.46
N VAL A 189 19.36 17.80 -5.70
CA VAL A 189 20.63 17.26 -6.11
C VAL A 189 20.39 15.92 -6.81
N ASP A 190 21.07 15.71 -7.96
CA ASP A 190 21.05 14.41 -8.63
C ASP A 190 21.85 13.40 -7.77
N PRO A 191 21.20 12.28 -7.33
CA PRO A 191 21.90 11.30 -6.50
C PRO A 191 23.14 10.69 -7.18
N MET A 192 23.10 10.52 -8.49
CA MET A 192 24.24 9.95 -9.24
C MET A 192 25.42 10.90 -9.27
N ASP A 193 25.18 12.19 -9.34
CA ASP A 193 26.24 13.20 -9.28
C ASP A 193 26.83 13.27 -7.86
N ALA A 194 26.01 13.21 -6.82
CA ALA A 194 26.50 13.13 -5.45
C ALA A 194 27.36 11.87 -5.21
N LEU A 195 26.91 10.73 -5.71
CA LEU A 195 27.68 9.47 -5.62
C LEU A 195 29.02 9.54 -6.36
N ARG A 196 29.07 10.18 -7.53
CA ARG A 196 30.32 10.35 -8.31
C ARG A 196 31.30 11.30 -7.61
N GLN A 197 30.79 12.37 -7.00
CA GLN A 197 31.63 13.40 -6.36
C GLN A 197 32.14 12.95 -4.98
N HIS A 198 31.31 12.32 -4.19
CA HIS A 198 31.55 12.05 -2.77
C HIS A 198 31.67 10.55 -2.42
N GLY A 199 31.28 9.69 -3.32
CA GLY A 199 31.19 8.24 -3.08
C GLY A 199 29.95 7.84 -2.29
N ALA A 200 29.63 6.56 -2.34
CA ALA A 200 28.41 6.03 -1.74
C ALA A 200 28.40 6.14 -0.20
N ALA A 201 29.51 5.86 0.46
CA ALA A 201 29.60 5.90 1.91
C ALA A 201 29.35 7.31 2.47
N VAL A 202 29.97 8.34 1.89
CA VAL A 202 29.80 9.72 2.33
C VAL A 202 28.38 10.20 2.05
N SER A 203 27.86 9.94 0.85
CA SER A 203 26.49 10.34 0.48
C SER A 203 25.46 9.69 1.39
N TYR A 204 25.57 8.40 1.66
CA TYR A 204 24.67 7.67 2.56
C TYR A 204 24.75 8.24 3.99
N THR A 205 25.95 8.47 4.52
CA THR A 205 26.14 9.02 5.86
C THR A 205 25.50 10.39 6.03
N HIS A 206 25.67 11.29 5.07
CA HIS A 206 25.07 12.63 5.12
C HIS A 206 23.53 12.63 5.03
N LEU A 207 22.95 11.67 4.29
CA LEU A 207 21.50 11.59 4.10
C LEU A 207 20.78 10.86 5.23
N THR A 208 21.46 9.94 5.94
CA THR A 208 20.82 9.02 6.88
C THR A 208 21.20 9.23 8.34
N LEU A 209 22.29 9.91 8.63
CA LEU A 209 22.60 10.25 10.00
C LEU A 209 21.67 11.36 10.49
N PRO A 210 21.09 11.21 11.70
CA PRO A 210 20.41 12.33 12.34
C PRO A 210 21.41 13.47 12.53
N THR A 211 21.09 14.63 12.01
CA THR A 211 21.92 15.83 12.08
C THR A 211 21.98 16.43 13.49
N LYS A 212 21.44 15.76 14.49
CA LYS A 212 21.58 16.05 15.91
C LYS A 212 22.33 14.92 16.60
N LEU A 213 23.63 15.03 16.64
CA LEU A 213 24.42 14.50 17.74
C LEU A 213 24.17 15.43 18.94
N GLU A 214 23.19 15.10 19.74
CA GLU A 214 23.18 15.58 21.12
C GLU A 214 24.10 14.66 21.88
N VAL A 215 25.32 15.13 22.11
CA VAL A 215 26.27 14.59 23.09
C VAL A 215 25.84 15.10 24.46
#